data_a63fdbe41fd0e536db7026b17afdae58
#
_entry.id   a63fdbe41fd0e536db7026b17afdae58
#
_cell.length_a   1.000
_cell.length_b   1.000
_cell.length_c   1.000
_cell.angle_alpha   90.00
_cell.angle_beta   90.00
_cell.angle_gamma   90.00
#
_symmetry.space_group_name_H-M   'P 1'
#
loop_
_entity.id
_entity.type
_entity.pdbx_description
1 polymer ?
#
loop_
_entity_poly.entity_id
_entity_poly.type
_entity_poly.pdbx_seq_one_letter_code
_entity_poly.pdbx_strand_id
1 'polypeptide(L)'
;MKLIAHRGNINGKNPERENSVEYITKALRHGYDVEVDVWYKDEILWLGHDKPDYGIDFRWIRDRISKLWVHCKNVEAVIYFKECGYDVNYFWHEEDTLTLTSRNHLWVYPGKQPIKNSIAVMPEINNDDISECLGICSDKIKEYKL
;
A
#
# COMPACT_ATOMS: atom_id res chain seq x y z
N MET A 1 0.27 16.42 -3.04
CA MET A 1 -0.34 15.10 -3.38
C MET A 1 0.57 13.99 -2.88
N LYS A 2 0.02 12.92 -2.28
CA LYS A 2 0.80 11.74 -1.89
C LYS A 2 1.01 10.85 -3.10
N LEU A 3 2.24 10.40 -3.34
CA LEU A 3 2.59 9.47 -4.40
C LEU A 3 3.03 8.14 -3.77
N ILE A 4 2.27 7.09 -4.04
CA ILE A 4 2.41 5.78 -3.41
C ILE A 4 2.72 4.76 -4.48
N ALA A 5 3.88 4.11 -4.36
CA ALA A 5 4.27 3.00 -5.23
C ALA A 5 3.52 1.73 -4.81
N HIS A 6 2.67 1.21 -5.69
CA HIS A 6 1.94 -0.03 -5.45
C HIS A 6 2.91 -1.22 -5.43
N ARG A 7 3.04 -1.90 -4.29
CA ARG A 7 3.94 -3.04 -4.08
C ARG A 7 5.41 -2.75 -4.41
N GLY A 8 5.82 -1.47 -4.39
CA GLY A 8 7.14 -1.03 -4.78
C GLY A 8 7.34 -0.73 -6.26
N ASN A 9 6.32 -0.86 -7.09
CA ASN A 9 6.39 -0.54 -8.52
C ASN A 9 6.55 0.96 -8.75
N ILE A 10 7.52 1.34 -9.56
CA ILE A 10 7.78 2.73 -9.94
C ILE A 10 7.44 2.99 -11.41
N ASN A 11 7.80 2.06 -12.27
CA ASN A 11 7.77 2.23 -13.73
C ASN A 11 7.03 1.09 -14.43
N GLY A 12 5.98 0.62 -13.84
CA GLY A 12 5.15 -0.46 -14.36
C GLY A 12 5.17 -1.71 -13.48
N LYS A 13 4.23 -2.57 -13.74
CA LYS A 13 4.02 -3.82 -13.00
C LYS A 13 5.22 -4.78 -13.18
N ASN A 14 5.71 -5.34 -12.07
CA ASN A 14 6.78 -6.33 -12.05
C ASN A 14 6.47 -7.42 -11.00
N PRO A 15 5.63 -8.42 -11.37
CA PRO A 15 5.17 -9.44 -10.42
C PRO A 15 6.27 -10.23 -9.72
N GLU A 16 7.42 -10.41 -10.37
CA GLU A 16 8.56 -11.15 -9.81
C GLU A 16 9.27 -10.40 -8.68
N ARG A 17 9.15 -9.09 -8.62
CA ARG A 17 9.84 -8.24 -7.65
C ARG A 17 8.91 -7.57 -6.64
N GLU A 18 7.62 -7.48 -6.96
CA GLU A 18 6.61 -6.86 -6.10
C GLU A 18 6.68 -7.41 -4.67
N ASN A 19 6.54 -6.53 -3.68
CA ASN A 19 6.61 -6.85 -2.26
C ASN A 19 7.98 -7.36 -1.75
N SER A 20 9.02 -7.46 -2.57
CA SER A 20 10.35 -7.78 -2.05
C SER A 20 10.93 -6.59 -1.27
N VAL A 21 11.70 -6.87 -0.24
CA VAL A 21 12.34 -5.84 0.61
C VAL A 21 13.19 -4.89 -0.23
N GLU A 22 13.97 -5.41 -1.19
CA GLU A 22 14.82 -4.61 -2.07
C GLU A 22 14.01 -3.67 -2.95
N TYR A 23 12.91 -4.16 -3.51
CA TYR A 23 12.07 -3.40 -4.43
C TYR A 23 11.34 -2.26 -3.70
N ILE A 24 10.80 -2.54 -2.52
CA ILE A 24 10.19 -1.54 -1.64
C ILE A 24 11.24 -0.49 -1.23
N THR A 25 12.43 -0.93 -0.81
CA THR A 25 13.52 -0.02 -0.40
C THR A 25 13.92 0.91 -1.54
N LYS A 26 13.96 0.41 -2.77
CA LYS A 26 14.23 1.23 -3.96
C LYS A 26 13.17 2.32 -4.14
N ALA A 27 11.88 1.99 -4.03
CA ALA A 27 10.80 2.97 -4.17
C ALA A 27 10.88 4.05 -3.08
N LEU A 28 11.14 3.65 -1.83
CA LEU A 28 11.33 4.59 -0.71
C LEU A 28 12.51 5.54 -0.94
N ARG A 29 13.63 5.04 -1.49
CA ARG A 29 14.80 5.88 -1.83
C ARG A 29 14.52 6.90 -2.93
N HIS A 30 13.56 6.61 -3.82
CA HIS A 30 13.09 7.56 -4.83
C HIS A 30 12.09 8.59 -4.28
N GLY A 31 11.79 8.54 -2.98
CA GLY A 31 10.93 9.50 -2.30
C GLY A 31 9.45 9.17 -2.28
N TYR A 32 9.06 8.01 -2.80
CA TYR A 32 7.67 7.56 -2.75
C TYR A 32 7.31 6.97 -1.39
N ASP A 33 6.05 7.07 -1.00
CA ASP A 33 5.46 6.15 -0.04
C ASP A 33 5.27 4.79 -0.75
N VAL A 34 5.05 3.72 -0.01
CA VAL A 34 4.86 2.39 -0.61
C VAL A 34 3.68 1.67 0.02
N GLU A 35 2.79 1.16 -0.82
CA GLU A 35 1.80 0.18 -0.40
C GLU A 35 2.44 -1.21 -0.41
N VAL A 36 2.19 -1.98 0.65
CA VAL A 36 2.76 -3.32 0.84
C VAL A 36 1.68 -4.29 1.31
N ASP A 37 1.68 -5.50 0.76
CA ASP A 37 0.80 -6.58 1.17
C ASP A 37 1.45 -7.37 2.32
N VAL A 38 0.76 -7.48 3.47
CA VAL A 38 1.32 -8.10 4.67
C VAL A 38 0.41 -9.20 5.21
N TRP A 39 1.02 -10.34 5.52
CA TRP A 39 0.45 -11.48 6.22
C TRP A 39 1.05 -11.60 7.62
N TYR A 40 0.27 -12.12 8.56
CA TYR A 40 0.80 -12.62 9.83
C TYR A 40 0.48 -14.11 9.95
N LYS A 41 1.51 -14.94 9.90
CA LYS A 41 1.34 -16.40 9.89
C LYS A 41 2.51 -17.06 10.61
N ASP A 42 2.20 -18.06 11.44
CA ASP A 42 3.20 -18.81 12.22
C ASP A 42 4.10 -17.90 13.06
N GLU A 43 3.48 -16.87 13.68
CA GLU A 43 4.15 -15.86 14.51
C GLU A 43 5.18 -14.99 13.75
N ILE A 44 5.11 -14.96 12.42
CA ILE A 44 5.98 -14.19 11.55
C ILE A 44 5.16 -13.25 10.66
N LEU A 45 5.67 -12.04 10.45
CA LEU A 45 5.18 -11.13 9.42
C LEU A 45 5.81 -11.48 8.07
N TRP A 46 4.99 -11.45 7.03
CA TRP A 46 5.39 -11.77 5.66
C TRP A 46 4.90 -10.70 4.69
N LEU A 47 5.72 -10.41 3.68
CA LEU A 47 5.31 -9.64 2.51
C LEU A 47 4.91 -10.57 1.38
N GLY A 48 3.89 -10.20 0.59
CA GLY A 48 3.46 -10.95 -0.58
C GLY A 48 1.99 -10.74 -0.89
N HIS A 49 1.62 -10.66 -2.17
CA HIS A 49 0.23 -10.41 -2.57
C HIS A 49 -0.62 -11.69 -2.53
N ASP A 50 -0.22 -12.72 -3.28
CA ASP A 50 -1.01 -13.96 -3.40
C ASP A 50 -0.73 -14.96 -2.28
N LYS A 51 0.46 -14.87 -1.70
CA LYS A 51 0.94 -15.75 -0.63
C LYS A 51 2.03 -15.05 0.19
N PRO A 52 2.33 -15.54 1.40
CA PRO A 52 3.47 -15.04 2.17
C PRO A 52 4.79 -15.47 1.50
N ASP A 53 5.46 -14.51 0.86
CA ASP A 53 6.69 -14.76 0.09
C ASP A 53 7.96 -14.41 0.86
N TYR A 54 7.98 -13.27 1.58
CA TYR A 54 9.20 -12.72 2.21
C TYR A 54 8.96 -12.49 3.69
N GLY A 55 9.63 -13.24 4.55
CA GLY A 55 9.59 -13.04 6.00
C GLY A 55 10.29 -11.73 6.40
N ILE A 56 9.68 -10.98 7.31
CA ILE A 56 10.23 -9.73 7.83
C ILE A 56 10.10 -9.67 9.36
N ASP A 57 10.98 -8.87 9.98
CA ASP A 57 10.87 -8.48 11.37
C ASP A 57 10.01 -7.21 11.49
N PHE A 58 9.25 -7.06 12.57
CA PHE A 58 8.44 -5.86 12.79
C PHE A 58 9.28 -4.57 12.78
N ARG A 59 10.53 -4.61 13.20
CA ARG A 59 11.43 -3.46 13.16
C ARG A 59 11.59 -2.89 11.75
N TRP A 60 11.50 -3.74 10.74
CA TRP A 60 11.54 -3.28 9.35
C TRP A 60 10.35 -2.38 9.01
N ILE A 61 9.14 -2.71 9.48
CA ILE A 61 7.94 -1.87 9.35
C ILE A 61 8.08 -0.62 10.20
N ARG A 62 8.47 -0.78 11.48
CA ARG A 62 8.61 0.32 12.43
C ARG A 62 9.53 1.43 11.90
N ASP A 63 10.67 1.05 11.33
CA ASP A 63 11.67 2.02 10.85
C ASP A 63 11.20 2.76 9.57
N ARG A 64 10.11 2.31 8.95
CA ARG A 64 9.51 2.89 7.74
C ARG A 64 8.05 3.32 7.92
N ILE A 65 7.61 3.38 9.15
CA ILE A 65 6.19 3.50 9.54
C ILE A 65 5.47 4.72 8.94
N SER A 66 6.19 5.81 8.71
CA SER A 66 5.64 7.04 8.12
C SER A 66 5.41 6.96 6.61
N LYS A 67 5.96 5.94 5.95
CA LYS A 67 5.98 5.79 4.50
C LYS A 67 5.26 4.55 3.99
N LEU A 68 4.86 3.65 4.88
CA LEU A 68 4.19 2.41 4.49
C LEU A 68 2.67 2.52 4.60
N TRP A 69 2.01 1.95 3.60
CA TRP A 69 0.57 1.75 3.52
C TRP A 69 0.33 0.24 3.52
N VAL A 70 -0.08 -0.31 4.67
CA VAL A 70 -0.08 -1.76 4.90
C VAL A 70 -1.45 -2.35 4.56
N HIS A 71 -1.51 -3.07 3.46
CA HIS A 71 -2.66 -3.88 3.08
C HIS A 71 -2.57 -5.24 3.78
N CYS A 72 -3.44 -5.46 4.77
CA CYS A 72 -3.51 -6.74 5.48
C CYS A 72 -4.12 -7.81 4.58
N LYS A 73 -3.45 -8.95 4.44
CA LYS A 73 -3.88 -10.04 3.56
C LYS A 73 -4.59 -11.18 4.28
N ASN A 74 -4.52 -11.21 5.61
CA ASN A 74 -5.30 -12.13 6.42
C ASN A 74 -5.79 -11.45 7.71
N VAL A 75 -6.77 -12.06 8.36
CA VAL A 75 -7.38 -11.51 9.59
C VAL A 75 -6.33 -11.36 10.69
N GLU A 76 -5.40 -12.30 10.78
CA GLU A 76 -4.33 -12.31 11.76
C GLU A 76 -3.44 -11.07 11.64
N ALA A 77 -3.17 -10.59 10.42
CA ALA A 77 -2.42 -9.35 10.20
C ALA A 77 -3.19 -8.12 10.70
N VAL A 78 -4.51 -8.05 10.48
CA VAL A 78 -5.35 -6.97 11.00
C VAL A 78 -5.28 -6.94 12.53
N ILE A 79 -5.44 -8.08 13.18
CA ILE A 79 -5.37 -8.20 14.64
C ILE A 79 -3.99 -7.80 15.15
N TYR A 80 -2.93 -8.27 14.48
CA TYR A 80 -1.56 -7.94 14.84
C TYR A 80 -1.32 -6.42 14.85
N PHE A 81 -1.68 -5.71 13.78
CA PHE A 81 -1.44 -4.26 13.70
C PHE A 81 -2.37 -3.47 14.64
N LYS A 82 -3.58 -3.95 14.88
CA LYS A 82 -4.49 -3.35 15.86
C LYS A 82 -3.90 -3.39 17.27
N GLU A 83 -3.16 -4.43 17.60
CA GLU A 83 -2.64 -4.70 18.95
C GLU A 83 -1.16 -4.35 19.14
N CYS A 84 -0.43 -4.04 18.07
CA CYS A 84 1.04 -3.87 18.13
C CYS A 84 1.52 -2.65 18.93
N GLY A 85 0.63 -1.70 19.26
CA GLY A 85 0.97 -0.51 20.03
C GLY A 85 1.69 0.59 19.24
N TYR A 86 1.83 0.47 17.93
CA TYR A 86 2.43 1.47 17.03
C TYR A 86 1.39 2.00 16.04
N ASP A 87 1.54 3.25 15.63
CA ASP A 87 0.66 3.90 14.65
C ASP A 87 1.02 3.50 13.23
N VAL A 88 0.81 2.24 12.89
CA VAL A 88 0.95 1.71 11.52
C VAL A 88 -0.28 2.13 10.71
N ASN A 89 -0.08 2.60 9.49
CA ASN A 89 -1.19 2.88 8.57
C ASN A 89 -1.58 1.58 7.87
N TYR A 90 -2.60 0.89 8.36
CA TYR A 90 -3.04 -0.40 7.84
C TYR A 90 -4.51 -0.39 7.46
N PHE A 91 -4.91 -1.31 6.60
CA PHE A 91 -6.28 -1.48 6.15
C PHE A 91 -6.53 -2.91 5.64
N TRP A 92 -7.80 -3.27 5.62
CA TRP A 92 -8.34 -4.45 4.94
C TRP A 92 -9.11 -3.98 3.70
N HIS A 93 -8.91 -4.60 2.55
CA HIS A 93 -9.57 -4.21 1.31
C HIS A 93 -9.70 -5.42 0.38
N GLU A 94 -10.87 -5.59 -0.23
CA GLU A 94 -11.14 -6.62 -1.22
C GLU A 94 -11.72 -5.96 -2.49
N GLU A 95 -12.99 -6.19 -2.83
CA GLU A 95 -13.66 -5.63 -4.03
C GLU A 95 -14.69 -4.54 -3.69
N ASP A 96 -14.56 -3.91 -2.54
CA ASP A 96 -15.42 -2.82 -2.09
C ASP A 96 -15.11 -1.53 -2.85
N THR A 97 -16.07 -0.60 -2.85
CA THR A 97 -15.89 0.73 -3.47
C THR A 97 -14.71 1.48 -2.87
N LEU A 98 -14.60 1.42 -1.54
CA LEU A 98 -13.51 2.02 -0.80
C LEU A 98 -13.34 1.35 0.57
N THR A 99 -12.20 1.60 1.19
CA THR A 99 -11.97 1.29 2.61
C THR A 99 -11.37 2.50 3.32
N LEU A 100 -11.47 2.52 4.63
CA LEU A 100 -10.82 3.53 5.48
C LEU A 100 -9.56 2.93 6.10
N THR A 101 -8.41 3.57 5.90
CA THR A 101 -7.19 3.13 6.58
C THR A 101 -7.23 3.51 8.05
N SER A 102 -6.41 2.88 8.87
CA SER A 102 -6.30 3.18 10.31
C SER A 102 -5.85 4.61 10.62
N ARG A 103 -5.29 5.31 9.63
CA ARG A 103 -4.94 6.73 9.71
C ARG A 103 -5.96 7.64 9.00
N ASN A 104 -7.20 7.17 8.83
CA ASN A 104 -8.31 7.95 8.27
C ASN A 104 -8.12 8.41 6.83
N HIS A 105 -7.42 7.63 6.00
CA HIS A 105 -7.38 7.87 4.56
C HIS A 105 -8.44 7.02 3.85
N LEU A 106 -9.17 7.63 2.93
CA LEU A 106 -10.07 6.91 2.02
C LEU A 106 -9.23 6.24 0.91
N TRP A 107 -9.23 4.92 0.87
CA TRP A 107 -8.54 4.11 -0.13
C TRP A 107 -9.55 3.60 -1.13
N VAL A 108 -9.54 4.13 -2.36
CA VAL A 108 -10.64 3.98 -3.32
C VAL A 108 -10.27 3.01 -4.42
N TYR A 109 -11.14 2.01 -4.62
CA TYR A 109 -10.98 0.96 -5.63
C TYR A 109 -10.95 1.55 -7.05
N PRO A 110 -10.18 0.96 -8.00
CA PRO A 110 -10.12 1.43 -9.38
C PRO A 110 -11.51 1.56 -10.03
N GLY A 111 -11.74 2.66 -10.74
CA GLY A 111 -13.01 2.94 -11.40
C GLY A 111 -14.11 3.53 -10.51
N LYS A 112 -13.78 3.92 -9.25
CA LYS A 112 -14.75 4.45 -8.29
C LYS A 112 -14.56 5.94 -7.96
N GLN A 113 -13.67 6.62 -8.68
CA GLN A 113 -13.52 8.08 -8.57
C GLN A 113 -14.63 8.80 -9.36
N PRO A 114 -14.92 10.10 -9.09
CA PRO A 114 -14.21 10.99 -8.15
C PRO A 114 -14.72 10.87 -6.70
N ILE A 115 -13.81 10.82 -5.75
CA ILE A 115 -14.10 10.90 -4.31
C ILE A 115 -13.12 11.90 -3.69
N LYS A 116 -13.65 12.97 -3.13
CA LYS A 116 -12.86 14.07 -2.59
C LYS A 116 -11.94 13.62 -1.44
N ASN A 117 -10.70 14.14 -1.45
CA ASN A 117 -9.69 13.89 -0.41
C ASN A 117 -9.35 12.39 -0.22
N SER A 118 -9.46 11.61 -1.28
CA SER A 118 -9.16 10.17 -1.28
C SER A 118 -7.78 9.84 -1.88
N ILE A 119 -7.38 8.58 -1.72
CA ILE A 119 -6.29 7.97 -2.47
C ILE A 119 -6.90 7.21 -3.64
N ALA A 120 -6.60 7.62 -4.85
CA ALA A 120 -7.01 6.91 -6.06
C ALA A 120 -6.06 5.72 -6.29
N VAL A 121 -6.60 4.50 -6.31
CA VAL A 121 -5.82 3.29 -6.56
C VAL A 121 -5.88 2.94 -8.04
N MET A 122 -4.72 2.83 -8.68
CA MET A 122 -4.58 2.44 -10.10
C MET A 122 -5.50 3.25 -11.03
N PRO A 123 -5.51 4.60 -10.92
CA PRO A 123 -6.45 5.43 -11.70
C PRO A 123 -6.28 5.29 -13.21
N GLU A 124 -5.09 4.88 -13.66
CA GLU A 124 -4.79 4.65 -15.07
C GLU A 124 -5.58 3.51 -15.71
N ILE A 125 -6.11 2.57 -14.93
CA ILE A 125 -6.87 1.42 -15.47
C ILE A 125 -8.19 1.87 -16.10
N ASN A 126 -8.88 2.83 -15.45
CA ASN A 126 -10.20 3.30 -15.87
C ASN A 126 -10.20 4.77 -16.30
N ASN A 127 -9.03 5.38 -16.38
CA ASN A 127 -8.89 6.82 -16.62
C ASN A 127 -9.69 7.65 -15.60
N ASP A 128 -9.53 7.31 -14.34
CA ASP A 128 -10.27 7.94 -13.23
C ASP A 128 -9.96 9.43 -13.09
N ASP A 129 -10.97 10.22 -12.72
CA ASP A 129 -10.79 11.64 -12.39
C ASP A 129 -10.12 11.78 -11.02
N ILE A 130 -8.86 12.23 -11.02
CA ILE A 130 -8.05 12.40 -9.81
C ILE A 130 -7.96 13.87 -9.34
N SER A 131 -8.71 14.77 -9.93
CA SER A 131 -8.61 16.23 -9.68
C SER A 131 -8.86 16.63 -8.22
N GLU A 132 -9.65 15.86 -7.49
CA GLU A 132 -9.97 16.11 -6.08
C GLU A 132 -9.25 15.13 -5.12
N CYS A 133 -8.35 14.28 -5.62
CA CYS A 133 -7.67 13.29 -4.81
C CYS A 133 -6.55 13.89 -3.94
N LEU A 134 -6.39 13.34 -2.76
CA LEU A 134 -5.28 13.62 -1.85
C LEU A 134 -3.98 12.96 -2.32
N GLY A 135 -4.08 11.83 -2.98
CA GLY A 135 -2.94 11.07 -3.46
C GLY A 135 -3.31 9.96 -4.44
N ILE A 136 -2.29 9.31 -4.94
CA ILE A 136 -2.40 8.26 -5.95
C ILE A 136 -1.54 7.07 -5.51
N CYS A 137 -2.08 5.86 -5.67
CA CYS A 137 -1.33 4.61 -5.60
C CYS A 137 -1.33 3.96 -6.98
N SER A 138 -0.15 3.72 -7.55
CA SER A 138 -0.04 3.22 -8.93
C SER A 138 1.20 2.35 -9.12
N ASP A 139 1.11 1.41 -10.05
CA ASP A 139 2.26 0.65 -10.57
C ASP A 139 3.21 1.52 -11.41
N LYS A 140 2.69 2.66 -11.91
CA LYS A 140 3.43 3.61 -12.74
C LYS A 140 3.60 4.97 -12.06
N ILE A 141 3.83 4.95 -10.76
CA ILE A 141 3.81 6.17 -9.94
C ILE A 141 4.75 7.26 -10.44
N LYS A 142 5.79 6.89 -11.16
CA LYS A 142 6.73 7.82 -11.79
C LYS A 142 6.07 8.72 -12.86
N GLU A 143 4.98 8.29 -13.47
CA GLU A 143 4.25 9.07 -14.48
C GLU A 143 3.46 10.23 -13.85
N TYR A 144 3.15 10.12 -12.57
CA TYR A 144 2.46 11.15 -11.79
C TYR A 144 3.49 12.11 -11.17
N LYS A 145 3.87 13.11 -11.91
CA LYS A 145 4.74 14.18 -11.39
C LYS A 145 3.89 15.28 -10.77
N LEU A 146 4.30 15.77 -9.62
CA LEU A 146 3.76 16.99 -9.01
C LEU A 146 4.27 18.23 -9.75
#